data_0bb977bc81b77310626ce8c4ae968238
#
_entry.id   0bb977bc81b77310626ce8c4ae968238
#
_cell.length_a   1.000
_cell.length_b   1.000
_cell.length_c   1.000
_cell.angle_alpha   90.00
_cell.angle_beta   90.00
_cell.angle_gamma   90.00
#
_symmetry.space_group_name_H-M   'P 1'
#
loop_
_entity.id
_entity.type
_entity.pdbx_description
1 polymer ?
#
loop_
_entity_poly.entity_id
_entity_poly.type
_entity_poly.pdbx_seq_one_letter_code
_entity_poly.pdbx_strand_id
1 'polypeptide(L)'
;MIALTLLTTGTAWAEDFPKDSLKIVDIEEVVVIATPKENRKLRELPVAATVLSQDNMRANQVNSVKNLTGIVPNLFIPDYGSKLTTSIYIRGIGSRINTPSVGLYVDNIPYIDKSAFDFNYADIERIDILRGPQGTLYGRNTMGGLIKVHTKSPFTYQGTDIRMGAATYNNYNVSLTHYHRTSDRFAFSTGG
;
A
#
# COMPACT_ATOMS: atom_id res chain seq x y z
N MET A 1 -45.46 -41.57 -58.17
CA MET A 1 -45.11 -40.34 -57.48
C MET A 1 -44.10 -40.69 -56.39
N ILE A 2 -42.88 -40.39 -56.66
CA ILE A 2 -41.71 -40.72 -55.79
C ILE A 2 -41.38 -39.45 -55.01
N ALA A 3 -41.56 -39.50 -53.68
CA ALA A 3 -41.18 -38.44 -52.80
C ALA A 3 -39.68 -38.56 -52.37
N LEU A 4 -38.89 -37.66 -52.84
CA LEU A 4 -37.48 -37.59 -52.55
C LEU A 4 -37.27 -36.80 -51.25
N THR A 5 -36.90 -37.44 -50.13
CA THR A 5 -36.57 -36.83 -48.90
C THR A 5 -35.07 -36.39 -48.92
N LEU A 6 -34.82 -35.09 -48.95
CA LEU A 6 -33.48 -34.53 -48.80
C LEU A 6 -33.07 -34.59 -47.31
N LEU A 7 -32.11 -35.43 -47.01
CA LEU A 7 -31.36 -35.37 -45.74
C LEU A 7 -30.34 -34.24 -45.84
N THR A 8 -30.57 -33.13 -45.14
CA THR A 8 -29.57 -32.12 -44.94
C THR A 8 -28.70 -32.50 -43.74
N THR A 9 -27.47 -32.92 -44.02
CA THR A 9 -26.42 -33.10 -43.01
C THR A 9 -25.98 -31.73 -42.53
N GLY A 10 -26.45 -31.33 -41.36
CA GLY A 10 -25.90 -30.15 -40.67
C GLY A 10 -24.49 -30.46 -40.20
N THR A 11 -23.51 -29.83 -40.83
CA THR A 11 -22.14 -29.76 -40.28
C THR A 11 -22.18 -28.85 -39.08
N ALA A 12 -22.05 -29.42 -37.88
CA ALA A 12 -21.82 -28.66 -36.68
C ALA A 12 -20.43 -27.99 -36.80
N TRP A 13 -20.43 -26.68 -36.98
CA TRP A 13 -19.25 -25.88 -36.80
C TRP A 13 -18.97 -25.87 -35.30
N ALA A 14 -17.98 -26.64 -34.88
CA ALA A 14 -17.39 -26.44 -33.58
C ALA A 14 -16.71 -25.06 -33.63
N GLU A 15 -17.32 -24.08 -33.01
CA GLU A 15 -16.63 -22.80 -32.73
C GLU A 15 -15.40 -23.13 -31.88
N ASP A 16 -14.24 -22.98 -32.51
CA ASP A 16 -12.97 -23.00 -31.86
C ASP A 16 -12.98 -21.77 -30.91
N PHE A 17 -13.34 -21.98 -29.66
CA PHE A 17 -13.20 -20.95 -28.64
C PHE A 17 -11.71 -20.57 -28.64
N PRO A 18 -11.37 -19.30 -28.89
CA PRO A 18 -10.00 -18.89 -28.75
C PRO A 18 -9.61 -19.31 -27.33
N LYS A 19 -8.60 -20.15 -27.22
CA LYS A 19 -7.83 -20.35 -26.01
C LYS A 19 -7.24 -18.99 -25.67
N ASP A 20 -8.10 -18.14 -25.14
CA ASP A 20 -7.64 -16.97 -24.42
C ASP A 20 -6.81 -17.55 -23.28
N SER A 21 -5.56 -17.71 -23.57
CA SER A 21 -4.55 -18.06 -22.62
C SER A 21 -4.81 -17.10 -21.47
N LEU A 22 -5.29 -17.67 -20.35
CA LEU A 22 -5.31 -16.97 -19.09
C LEU A 22 -3.97 -16.27 -19.05
N LYS A 23 -3.96 -14.96 -19.31
CA LYS A 23 -2.81 -14.13 -18.99
C LYS A 23 -2.63 -14.37 -17.51
N ILE A 24 -1.74 -15.29 -17.21
CA ILE A 24 -1.18 -15.38 -15.87
C ILE A 24 -0.54 -14.02 -15.72
N VAL A 25 -1.29 -13.09 -15.14
CA VAL A 25 -0.72 -11.86 -14.64
C VAL A 25 0.24 -12.36 -13.58
N ASP A 26 1.50 -12.40 -13.95
CA ASP A 26 2.58 -12.66 -13.01
C ASP A 26 2.44 -11.53 -12.00
N ILE A 27 1.78 -11.85 -10.89
CA ILE A 27 1.64 -10.90 -9.78
C ILE A 27 3.07 -10.74 -9.32
N GLU A 28 3.68 -9.61 -9.64
CA GLU A 28 5.00 -9.24 -9.15
C GLU A 28 5.07 -9.65 -7.69
N GLU A 29 5.97 -10.57 -7.40
CA GLU A 29 6.06 -11.16 -6.08
C GLU A 29 6.33 -10.05 -5.07
N VAL A 30 5.29 -9.71 -4.31
CA VAL A 30 5.37 -8.62 -3.35
C VAL A 30 6.30 -9.05 -2.22
N VAL A 31 7.48 -8.50 -2.22
CA VAL A 31 8.48 -8.72 -1.18
C VAL A 31 8.21 -7.75 -0.03
N VAL A 32 7.83 -8.27 1.13
CA VAL A 32 7.73 -7.46 2.34
C VAL A 32 9.07 -7.43 3.04
N ILE A 33 9.59 -6.22 3.26
CA ILE A 33 10.79 -6.05 4.07
C ILE A 33 10.37 -6.18 5.54
N ALA A 34 10.30 -7.42 6.03
CA ALA A 34 9.88 -7.71 7.39
C ALA A 34 10.91 -7.32 8.43
N THR A 35 12.19 -7.32 8.05
CA THR A 35 13.30 -6.92 8.92
C THR A 35 14.21 -5.92 8.21
N PRO A 36 15.00 -5.12 8.94
CA PRO A 36 15.95 -4.20 8.33
C PRO A 36 16.99 -4.86 7.41
N LYS A 37 17.12 -6.18 7.47
CA LYS A 37 18.14 -6.95 6.75
C LYS A 37 17.62 -8.03 5.82
N GLU A 38 16.33 -8.36 5.85
CA GLU A 38 15.79 -9.48 5.07
C GLU A 38 14.53 -9.10 4.30
N ASN A 39 14.62 -9.22 2.98
CA ASN A 39 13.46 -9.22 2.10
C ASN A 39 12.86 -10.62 2.12
N ARG A 40 11.76 -10.81 2.81
CA ARG A 40 11.00 -12.07 2.80
C ARG A 40 9.76 -11.95 1.94
N LYS A 41 9.45 -13.01 1.24
CA LYS A 41 8.21 -13.10 0.48
C LYS A 41 7.02 -13.04 1.43
N LEU A 42 5.97 -12.32 1.06
CA LEU A 42 4.76 -12.16 1.89
C LEU A 42 4.19 -13.52 2.36
N ARG A 43 4.26 -14.53 1.48
CA ARG A 43 3.75 -15.88 1.75
C ARG A 43 4.59 -16.66 2.78
N GLU A 44 5.82 -16.26 3.02
CA GLU A 44 6.74 -16.89 3.98
C GLU A 44 6.67 -16.27 5.38
N LEU A 45 5.96 -15.15 5.51
CA LEU A 45 5.79 -14.49 6.80
C LEU A 45 4.71 -15.19 7.61
N PRO A 46 4.98 -15.59 8.86
CA PRO A 46 3.99 -16.17 9.76
C PRO A 46 3.02 -15.12 10.33
N VAL A 47 2.90 -13.98 9.67
CA VAL A 47 2.12 -12.81 10.10
C VAL A 47 1.21 -12.36 8.97
N ALA A 48 -0.04 -12.03 9.31
CA ALA A 48 -0.95 -11.41 8.35
C ALA A 48 -0.45 -10.02 7.99
N ALA A 49 -0.04 -9.83 6.75
CA ALA A 49 0.41 -8.54 6.23
C ALA A 49 -0.50 -8.05 5.11
N THR A 50 -0.62 -6.75 4.98
CA THR A 50 -1.25 -6.07 3.85
C THR A 50 -0.23 -5.10 3.28
N VAL A 51 0.00 -5.19 1.98
CA VAL A 51 0.92 -4.32 1.26
C VAL A 51 0.12 -3.44 0.32
N LEU A 52 0.32 -2.14 0.42
CA LEU A 52 -0.31 -1.15 -0.42
C LEU A 52 0.77 -0.48 -1.28
N SER A 53 0.74 -0.75 -2.57
CA SER A 53 1.58 -0.06 -3.55
C SER A 53 1.08 1.36 -3.79
N GLN A 54 1.90 2.19 -4.42
CA GLN A 54 1.52 3.55 -4.78
C GLN A 54 0.27 3.58 -5.69
N ASP A 55 0.16 2.65 -6.62
CA ASP A 55 -0.99 2.59 -7.53
C ASP A 55 -2.27 2.20 -6.78
N ASN A 56 -2.19 1.26 -5.84
CA ASN A 56 -3.32 0.93 -4.97
C ASN A 56 -3.75 2.11 -4.10
N MET A 57 -2.81 2.88 -3.58
CA MET A 57 -3.11 4.08 -2.80
C MET A 57 -3.76 5.16 -3.66
N ARG A 58 -3.29 5.37 -4.89
CA ARG A 58 -3.88 6.32 -5.84
C ARG A 58 -5.29 5.91 -6.26
N ALA A 59 -5.48 4.63 -6.64
CA ALA A 59 -6.77 4.11 -7.07
C ALA A 59 -7.84 4.24 -5.97
N ASN A 60 -7.46 4.10 -4.70
CA ASN A 60 -8.34 4.22 -3.55
C ASN A 60 -8.35 5.63 -2.92
N GLN A 61 -7.71 6.61 -3.57
CA GLN A 61 -7.62 8.00 -3.09
C GLN A 61 -7.13 8.12 -1.63
N VAL A 62 -6.15 7.32 -1.27
CA VAL A 62 -5.54 7.35 0.07
C VAL A 62 -4.67 8.59 0.19
N ASN A 63 -5.19 9.61 0.85
CA ASN A 63 -4.49 10.87 1.08
C ASN A 63 -3.95 11.00 2.52
N SER A 64 -4.39 10.14 3.42
CA SER A 64 -3.94 10.12 4.81
C SER A 64 -3.98 8.72 5.41
N VAL A 65 -3.27 8.51 6.53
CA VAL A 65 -3.29 7.24 7.28
C VAL A 65 -4.72 6.83 7.66
N LYS A 66 -5.58 7.80 7.95
CA LYS A 66 -6.97 7.58 8.36
C LYS A 66 -7.77 6.83 7.28
N ASN A 67 -7.49 7.10 6.01
CA ASN A 67 -8.18 6.46 4.89
C ASN A 67 -7.84 4.95 4.76
N LEU A 68 -6.76 4.49 5.39
CA LEU A 68 -6.40 3.08 5.43
C LEU A 68 -7.43 2.21 6.15
N THR A 69 -8.22 2.79 7.06
CA THR A 69 -9.27 2.08 7.80
C THR A 69 -10.29 1.39 6.88
N GLY A 70 -10.61 2.01 5.76
CA GLY A 70 -11.57 1.46 4.79
C GLY A 70 -11.01 0.36 3.89
N ILE A 71 -9.69 0.24 3.82
CA ILE A 71 -9.00 -0.63 2.85
C ILE A 71 -8.36 -1.83 3.54
N VAL A 72 -7.80 -1.60 4.73
CA VAL A 72 -7.03 -2.63 5.45
C VAL A 72 -7.92 -3.35 6.45
N PRO A 73 -8.09 -4.68 6.31
CA PRO A 73 -8.92 -5.45 7.25
C PRO A 73 -8.37 -5.37 8.68
N ASN A 74 -9.26 -5.23 9.66
CA ASN A 74 -8.94 -5.17 11.09
C ASN A 74 -8.02 -3.99 11.50
N LEU A 75 -7.92 -2.96 10.68
CA LEU A 75 -7.30 -1.69 11.01
C LEU A 75 -8.40 -0.66 11.27
N PHE A 76 -8.33 0.02 12.39
CA PHE A 76 -9.26 1.08 12.75
C PHE A 76 -8.50 2.29 13.26
N ILE A 77 -8.72 3.43 12.63
CA ILE A 77 -8.10 4.71 12.98
C ILE A 77 -9.22 5.74 13.12
N PRO A 78 -9.71 5.96 14.36
CA PRO A 78 -10.75 6.95 14.61
C PRO A 78 -10.23 8.37 14.38
N ASP A 79 -11.05 9.20 13.80
CA ASP A 79 -10.78 10.62 13.68
C ASP A 79 -11.36 11.38 14.86
N TYR A 80 -10.48 11.92 15.70
CA TYR A 80 -10.86 12.76 16.83
C TYR A 80 -10.81 14.26 16.51
N GLY A 81 -10.65 14.62 15.24
CA GLY A 81 -10.55 16.02 14.80
C GLY A 81 -9.20 16.69 15.11
N SER A 82 -8.24 15.96 15.67
CA SER A 82 -6.92 16.47 15.98
C SER A 82 -5.83 15.51 15.52
N LYS A 83 -4.76 16.05 14.95
CA LYS A 83 -3.57 15.28 14.57
C LYS A 83 -2.81 14.74 15.78
N LEU A 84 -2.83 15.48 16.89
CA LEU A 84 -2.11 15.12 18.11
C LEU A 84 -2.70 13.89 18.83
N THR A 85 -3.96 13.56 18.57
CA THR A 85 -4.66 12.47 19.25
C THR A 85 -4.90 11.25 18.36
N THR A 86 -4.15 11.12 17.29
CA THR A 86 -4.28 9.96 16.41
C THR A 86 -4.07 8.65 17.15
N SER A 87 -5.03 7.75 17.08
CA SER A 87 -4.97 6.42 17.69
C SER A 87 -5.13 5.37 16.62
N ILE A 88 -4.31 4.34 16.66
CA ILE A 88 -4.36 3.23 15.71
C ILE A 88 -4.67 1.96 16.46
N TYR A 89 -5.66 1.23 15.96
CA TYR A 89 -6.07 -0.07 16.49
C TYR A 89 -5.90 -1.13 15.40
N ILE A 90 -5.22 -2.20 15.72
CA ILE A 90 -5.13 -3.39 14.87
C ILE A 90 -5.71 -4.56 15.64
N ARG A 91 -6.73 -5.23 15.09
CA ARG A 91 -7.47 -6.31 15.77
C ARG A 91 -7.97 -5.92 17.16
N GLY A 92 -8.37 -4.66 17.34
CA GLY A 92 -8.83 -4.12 18.62
C GLY A 92 -7.71 -3.73 19.60
N ILE A 93 -6.45 -4.06 19.30
CA ILE A 93 -5.31 -3.68 20.14
C ILE A 93 -4.82 -2.30 19.70
N GLY A 94 -4.91 -1.33 20.58
CA GLY A 94 -4.52 0.05 20.33
C GLY A 94 -4.42 0.83 21.64
N SER A 95 -4.03 2.09 21.56
CA SER A 95 -3.94 2.97 22.71
C SER A 95 -4.43 4.37 22.35
N ARG A 96 -5.40 4.87 23.08
CA ARG A 96 -5.87 6.26 22.95
C ARG A 96 -4.99 7.23 23.74
N ILE A 97 -4.57 6.81 24.90
CA ILE A 97 -3.78 7.61 25.85
C ILE A 97 -2.40 6.98 25.96
N ASN A 98 -1.40 7.76 26.29
CA ASN A 98 0.00 7.33 26.42
C ASN A 98 0.65 6.88 25.09
N THR A 99 1.58 5.95 25.19
CA THR A 99 2.38 5.45 24.07
C THR A 99 1.53 4.63 23.08
N PRO A 100 1.83 4.71 21.78
CA PRO A 100 1.14 3.90 20.79
C PRO A 100 1.37 2.41 21.03
N SER A 101 0.37 1.57 20.74
CA SER A 101 0.48 0.11 20.76
C SER A 101 0.74 -0.49 19.37
N VAL A 102 0.66 0.34 18.34
CA VAL A 102 1.01 0.02 16.97
C VAL A 102 2.22 0.87 16.58
N GLY A 103 3.28 0.23 16.11
CA GLY A 103 4.50 0.90 15.71
C GLY A 103 4.36 1.58 14.33
N LEU A 104 5.00 2.73 14.17
CA LEU A 104 5.20 3.37 12.88
C LEU A 104 6.69 3.44 12.58
N TYR A 105 7.05 2.97 11.41
CA TYR A 105 8.41 3.05 10.89
C TYR A 105 8.38 3.70 9.52
N VAL A 106 9.19 4.72 9.32
CA VAL A 106 9.41 5.33 8.01
C VAL A 106 10.86 5.09 7.62
N ASP A 107 11.08 4.39 6.53
CA ASP A 107 12.41 3.97 6.05
C ASP A 107 13.27 3.33 7.14
N ASN A 108 12.65 2.43 7.93
CA ASN A 108 13.23 1.74 9.08
C ASN A 108 13.56 2.62 10.30
N ILE A 109 13.17 3.89 10.32
CA ILE A 109 13.30 4.78 11.48
C ILE A 109 12.00 4.73 12.29
N PRO A 110 12.04 4.38 13.59
CA PRO A 110 10.85 4.33 14.42
C PRO A 110 10.36 5.74 14.78
N TYR A 111 9.06 5.97 14.58
CA TYR A 111 8.38 7.15 15.06
C TYR A 111 7.62 6.82 16.34
N ILE A 112 7.94 7.50 17.41
CA ILE A 112 7.45 7.20 18.75
C ILE A 112 6.20 8.03 19.08
N ASP A 113 6.10 9.22 18.50
CA ASP A 113 5.00 10.14 18.78
C ASP A 113 3.76 9.83 17.93
N LYS A 114 2.59 9.92 18.53
CA LYS A 114 1.30 9.73 17.84
C LYS A 114 1.01 10.82 16.81
N SER A 115 1.50 12.02 17.00
CA SER A 115 1.34 13.12 16.05
C SER A 115 2.03 12.84 14.71
N ALA A 116 3.06 12.01 14.71
CA ALA A 116 3.79 11.62 13.51
C ALA A 116 2.99 10.67 12.58
N PHE A 117 1.87 10.12 13.03
CA PHE A 117 1.06 9.21 12.20
C PHE A 117 0.21 9.91 11.13
N ASP A 118 0.10 11.23 11.17
CA ASP A 118 -0.64 12.00 10.17
C ASP A 118 0.33 12.81 9.30
N PHE A 119 0.89 12.16 8.29
CA PHE A 119 1.81 12.75 7.34
C PHE A 119 1.32 12.63 5.90
N ASN A 120 1.89 13.43 5.02
CA ASN A 120 1.52 13.48 3.63
C ASN A 120 2.12 12.31 2.83
N TYR A 121 1.31 11.67 1.99
CA TYR A 121 1.71 10.49 1.22
C TYR A 121 2.28 10.81 -0.17
N ALA A 122 2.74 12.05 -0.40
CA ALA A 122 3.24 12.45 -1.72
C ALA A 122 4.39 11.57 -2.21
N ASP A 123 5.31 11.23 -1.32
CA ASP A 123 6.57 10.57 -1.66
C ASP A 123 6.63 9.10 -1.25
N ILE A 124 5.47 8.52 -0.92
CA ILE A 124 5.42 7.13 -0.49
C ILE A 124 5.40 6.21 -1.71
N GLU A 125 6.29 5.24 -1.71
CA GLU A 125 6.36 4.14 -2.66
C GLU A 125 5.40 3.03 -2.25
N ARG A 126 5.46 2.63 -0.96
CA ARG A 126 4.73 1.48 -0.44
C ARG A 126 4.46 1.61 1.06
N ILE A 127 3.34 1.04 1.50
CA ILE A 127 3.01 0.89 2.91
C ILE A 127 2.81 -0.59 3.20
N ASP A 128 3.55 -1.12 4.17
CA ASP A 128 3.41 -2.48 4.67
C ASP A 128 2.74 -2.44 6.05
N ILE A 129 1.63 -3.14 6.21
CA ILE A 129 0.88 -3.20 7.47
C ILE A 129 0.91 -4.64 7.98
N LEU A 130 1.69 -4.85 9.03
CA LEU A 130 1.84 -6.13 9.70
C LEU A 130 0.86 -6.20 10.87
N ARG A 131 -0.08 -7.15 10.82
CA ARG A 131 -1.16 -7.27 11.80
C ARG A 131 -0.88 -8.38 12.78
N GLY A 132 -0.45 -8.01 13.97
CA GLY A 132 -0.10 -8.90 15.08
C GLY A 132 1.17 -8.46 15.77
N PRO A 133 1.49 -9.06 16.93
CA PRO A 133 2.61 -8.63 17.74
C PRO A 133 3.96 -8.80 17.01
N GLN A 134 4.75 -7.74 16.99
CA GLN A 134 6.05 -7.65 16.36
C GLN A 134 7.15 -7.25 17.36
N GLY A 135 6.90 -7.41 18.65
CA GLY A 135 7.78 -6.92 19.71
C GLY A 135 9.18 -7.54 19.70
N THR A 136 9.34 -8.77 19.24
CA THR A 136 10.64 -9.45 19.17
C THR A 136 11.61 -8.83 18.16
N LEU A 137 11.09 -8.30 17.06
CA LEU A 137 11.90 -7.73 15.97
C LEU A 137 11.99 -6.21 16.04
N TYR A 138 10.90 -5.56 16.46
CA TYR A 138 10.76 -4.11 16.42
C TYR A 138 10.66 -3.45 17.80
N GLY A 139 10.66 -4.27 18.86
CA GLY A 139 10.69 -3.79 20.24
C GLY A 139 9.37 -3.20 20.72
N ARG A 140 9.46 -2.12 21.50
CA ARG A 140 8.29 -1.49 22.14
C ARG A 140 7.31 -0.90 21.12
N ASN A 141 6.07 -0.70 21.55
CA ASN A 141 4.98 -0.08 20.78
C ASN A 141 4.48 -0.91 19.58
N THR A 142 4.78 -2.21 19.52
CA THR A 142 4.41 -3.08 18.41
C THR A 142 3.58 -4.30 18.84
N MET A 143 2.80 -4.15 19.92
CA MET A 143 1.92 -5.20 20.43
C MET A 143 0.73 -5.50 19.50
N GLY A 144 0.10 -4.49 18.94
CA GLY A 144 -1.02 -4.63 18.00
C GLY A 144 -0.57 -4.93 16.59
N GLY A 145 0.60 -4.42 16.22
CA GLY A 145 1.14 -4.53 14.87
C GLY A 145 2.12 -3.44 14.54
N LEU A 146 2.43 -3.35 13.25
CA LEU A 146 3.43 -2.44 12.72
C LEU A 146 2.96 -1.86 11.39
N ILE A 147 3.13 -0.56 11.21
CA ILE A 147 2.99 0.13 9.94
C ILE A 147 4.36 0.55 9.48
N LYS A 148 4.81 0.05 8.33
CA LYS A 148 6.05 0.44 7.68
C LYS A 148 5.74 1.26 6.44
N VAL A 149 6.31 2.41 6.37
CA VAL A 149 6.22 3.30 5.21
C VAL A 149 7.57 3.32 4.52
N HIS A 150 7.55 3.08 3.23
CA HIS A 150 8.72 3.16 2.37
C HIS A 150 8.57 4.37 1.46
N THR A 151 9.52 5.28 1.52
CA THR A 151 9.56 6.44 0.64
C THR A 151 10.27 6.09 -0.67
N LYS A 152 9.99 6.85 -1.72
CA LYS A 152 10.67 6.69 -3.01
C LYS A 152 12.16 7.00 -2.86
N SER A 153 12.97 6.05 -3.28
CA SER A 153 14.42 6.26 -3.28
C SER A 153 14.86 7.06 -4.51
N PRO A 154 15.60 8.18 -4.34
CA PRO A 154 16.15 8.92 -5.47
C PRO A 154 17.23 8.16 -6.25
N PHE A 155 17.68 7.01 -5.76
CA PHE A 155 18.59 6.13 -6.48
C PHE A 155 17.87 5.30 -7.54
N THR A 156 16.64 4.89 -7.27
CA THR A 156 15.84 4.04 -8.17
C THR A 156 14.84 4.85 -8.98
N TYR A 157 14.31 5.92 -8.40
CA TYR A 157 13.32 6.78 -9.05
C TYR A 157 13.94 8.14 -9.39
N GLN A 158 13.79 8.56 -10.64
CA GLN A 158 14.26 9.85 -11.15
C GLN A 158 13.10 10.56 -11.86
N GLY A 159 12.98 11.85 -11.65
CA GLY A 159 11.94 12.66 -12.27
C GLY A 159 11.32 13.68 -11.35
N THR A 160 10.26 14.30 -11.81
CA THR A 160 9.51 15.30 -11.05
C THR A 160 8.06 14.84 -10.91
N ASP A 161 7.61 14.67 -9.70
CA ASP A 161 6.22 14.40 -9.37
C ASP A 161 5.51 15.71 -9.06
N ILE A 162 4.45 16.02 -9.82
CA ILE A 162 3.59 17.16 -9.58
C ILE A 162 2.20 16.63 -9.27
N ARG A 163 1.63 17.04 -8.17
CA ARG A 163 0.27 16.70 -7.78
C ARG A 163 -0.50 17.96 -7.47
N MET A 164 -1.68 18.08 -8.06
CA MET A 164 -2.61 19.17 -7.80
C MET A 164 -3.95 18.55 -7.45
N GLY A 165 -4.57 19.04 -6.40
CA GLY A 165 -5.90 18.63 -5.98
C GLY A 165 -6.75 19.83 -5.64
N ALA A 166 -8.02 19.74 -5.99
CA ALA A 166 -9.03 20.71 -5.60
C ALA A 166 -10.23 19.96 -5.02
N ALA A 167 -10.72 20.40 -3.88
CA ALA A 167 -11.87 19.81 -3.24
C ALA A 167 -12.85 20.88 -2.78
N THR A 168 -14.04 20.48 -2.37
CA THR A 168 -15.05 21.37 -1.80
C THR A 168 -14.52 22.12 -0.58
N TYR A 169 -15.16 23.23 -0.23
CA TYR A 169 -14.76 24.11 0.87
C TYR A 169 -13.42 24.83 0.65
N ASN A 170 -13.11 25.21 -0.60
CA ASN A 170 -11.86 25.91 -0.96
C ASN A 170 -10.59 25.19 -0.54
N ASN A 171 -10.60 23.86 -0.56
CA ASN A 171 -9.44 23.06 -0.27
C ASN A 171 -8.63 22.83 -1.55
N TYR A 172 -7.46 23.41 -1.62
CA TYR A 172 -6.49 23.24 -2.71
C TYR A 172 -5.21 22.66 -2.14
N ASN A 173 -4.68 21.65 -2.78
CA ASN A 173 -3.39 21.11 -2.46
C ASN A 173 -2.51 21.02 -3.70
N VAL A 174 -1.27 21.44 -3.54
CA VAL A 174 -0.24 21.32 -4.56
C VAL A 174 0.97 20.71 -3.91
N SER A 175 1.51 19.69 -4.49
CA SER A 175 2.80 19.14 -4.08
C SER A 175 3.70 18.95 -5.29
N LEU A 176 4.97 19.29 -5.12
CA LEU A 176 6.01 19.15 -6.11
C LEU A 176 7.20 18.46 -5.47
N THR A 177 7.63 17.33 -6.02
CA THR A 177 8.83 16.64 -5.56
C THR A 177 9.72 16.30 -6.75
N HIS A 178 10.97 16.68 -6.67
CA HIS A 178 11.99 16.39 -7.68
C HIS A 178 13.02 15.40 -7.13
N TYR A 179 13.29 14.35 -7.89
CA TYR A 179 14.26 13.30 -7.58
C TYR A 179 15.38 13.34 -8.59
N HIS A 180 16.61 13.46 -8.12
CA HIS A 180 17.77 13.49 -8.98
C HIS A 180 18.90 12.63 -8.43
N ARG A 181 19.49 11.83 -9.30
CA ARG A 181 20.69 11.05 -9.02
C ARG A 181 21.87 11.67 -9.77
N THR A 182 22.84 12.18 -9.02
CA THR A 182 24.03 12.80 -9.57
C THR A 182 25.13 11.78 -9.82
N SER A 183 25.25 10.76 -8.96
CA SER A 183 26.24 9.69 -9.10
C SER A 183 25.75 8.40 -8.44
N ASP A 184 26.51 7.30 -8.57
CA ASP A 184 26.19 6.03 -7.92
C ASP A 184 26.20 6.11 -6.39
N ARG A 185 26.83 7.14 -5.83
CA ARG A 185 26.94 7.34 -4.39
C ARG A 185 26.13 8.54 -3.86
N PHE A 186 25.62 9.38 -4.76
CA PHE A 186 24.92 10.58 -4.37
C PHE A 186 23.64 10.77 -5.17
N ALA A 187 22.54 10.83 -4.46
CA ALA A 187 21.22 11.16 -4.99
C ALA A 187 20.47 12.00 -3.95
N PHE A 188 19.57 12.87 -4.39
CA PHE A 188 18.77 13.71 -3.52
C PHE A 188 17.34 13.82 -4.02
N SER A 189 16.43 14.07 -3.09
CA SER A 189 15.07 14.49 -3.39
C SER A 189 14.79 15.81 -2.70
N THR A 190 14.07 16.68 -3.37
CA THR A 190 13.62 17.96 -2.82
C THR A 190 12.16 18.16 -3.20
N GLY A 191 11.35 18.58 -2.22
CA GLY A 191 9.92 18.76 -2.45
C GLY A 191 9.18 19.33 -1.26
N GLY A 192 7.89 19.65 -1.52
CA GLY A 192 6.97 20.17 -0.50
C GLY A 192 5.54 20.30 -1.04
#